data_9616606cb4b7e35187697609aaa97f9e
#
_entry.id   9616606cb4b7e35187697609aaa97f9e
#
_cell.length_a   1.000
_cell.length_b   1.000
_cell.length_c   1.000
_cell.angle_alpha   90.00
_cell.angle_beta   90.00
_cell.angle_gamma   90.00
#
_symmetry.space_group_name_H-M   'P 1'
#
loop_
_entity.id
_entity.type
_entity.pdbx_description
1 polymer ?
#
loop_
_entity_poly.entity_id
_entity_poly.type
_entity_poly.pdbx_seq_one_letter_code
_entity_poly.pdbx_strand_id
1 'polypeptide(L)'
;MQHLLPLAIRRILPRKDAPVANTQNSYSTPCVNGGHVDKRNETRVRKHGHNQHGGNKDVALRSLVGSNIVAYGRITCTDKNAKGVDGLPLGDYCEVLVDLVLDNNVLLPRAQGQATKLGSAIGRCIAWPFQNVVQADGSPLRISRRAPDSGK
;
A
#
# COMPACT_ATOMS: atom_id res chain seq x y z
N MET A 1 -10.06 -56.50 35.83
CA MET A 1 -8.65 -56.48 35.39
C MET A 1 -8.58 -55.74 34.10
N GLN A 2 -8.13 -54.50 34.18
CA GLN A 2 -8.06 -53.57 33.00
C GLN A 2 -6.59 -53.44 32.60
N HIS A 3 -6.26 -53.83 31.38
CA HIS A 3 -4.96 -53.65 30.79
C HIS A 3 -4.89 -52.30 30.11
N LEU A 4 -4.15 -51.38 30.68
CA LEU A 4 -3.75 -50.12 30.08
C LEU A 4 -2.57 -50.35 29.15
N LEU A 5 -2.73 -50.04 27.87
CA LEU A 5 -1.65 -50.00 26.90
C LEU A 5 -1.01 -48.58 26.91
N PRO A 6 0.32 -48.46 26.87
CA PRO A 6 0.99 -47.17 26.86
C PRO A 6 0.99 -46.55 25.47
N LEU A 7 0.62 -45.25 25.40
CA LEU A 7 0.74 -44.39 24.25
C LEU A 7 2.22 -44.19 23.88
N ALA A 8 2.61 -44.68 22.73
CA ALA A 8 3.92 -44.43 22.16
C ALA A 8 4.00 -42.98 21.64
N ILE A 9 4.76 -42.15 22.34
CA ILE A 9 5.10 -40.79 21.91
C ILE A 9 6.09 -40.92 20.74
N ARG A 10 5.62 -40.66 19.52
CA ARG A 10 6.49 -40.49 18.37
C ARG A 10 7.18 -39.14 18.49
N ARG A 11 8.45 -39.14 18.87
CA ARG A 11 9.34 -37.99 18.75
C ARG A 11 9.55 -37.68 17.27
N ILE A 12 8.98 -36.57 16.81
CA ILE A 12 9.30 -35.99 15.51
C ILE A 12 10.63 -35.25 15.67
N LEU A 13 11.68 -35.81 15.07
CA LEU A 13 12.99 -35.17 14.96
C LEU A 13 12.90 -33.98 13.99
N PRO A 14 13.48 -32.82 14.32
CA PRO A 14 13.57 -31.72 13.38
C PRO A 14 14.57 -32.07 12.27
N ARG A 15 14.13 -32.06 11.05
CA ARG A 15 15.01 -32.09 9.87
C ARG A 15 15.80 -30.80 9.82
N LYS A 16 17.09 -30.90 10.08
CA LYS A 16 18.11 -29.94 9.65
C LYS A 16 18.27 -30.11 8.13
N ASP A 17 18.61 -28.99 7.52
CA ASP A 17 19.01 -28.82 6.13
C ASP A 17 17.88 -28.46 5.14
N ALA A 18 17.59 -27.15 5.12
CA ALA A 18 17.16 -26.49 3.91
C ALA A 18 18.15 -25.34 3.62
N PRO A 19 18.74 -25.26 2.42
CA PRO A 19 19.67 -24.19 2.08
C PRO A 19 18.90 -22.86 2.02
N VAL A 20 19.42 -21.87 2.72
CA VAL A 20 18.96 -20.49 2.65
C VAL A 20 19.33 -19.96 1.27
N ALA A 21 18.38 -19.96 0.37
CA ALA A 21 18.51 -19.19 -0.86
C ALA A 21 18.34 -17.71 -0.51
N ASN A 22 19.46 -17.04 -0.38
CA ASN A 22 19.57 -15.60 -0.26
C ASN A 22 19.18 -14.97 -1.60
N THR A 23 17.90 -14.72 -1.82
CA THR A 23 17.43 -13.93 -2.95
C THR A 23 17.17 -12.53 -2.44
N GLN A 24 18.23 -11.73 -2.43
CA GLN A 24 18.13 -10.27 -2.38
C GLN A 24 17.47 -9.80 -3.68
N ASN A 25 16.16 -9.74 -3.69
CA ASN A 25 15.42 -8.97 -4.67
C ASN A 25 15.00 -7.66 -4.04
N SER A 26 15.92 -6.70 -4.11
CA SER A 26 15.65 -5.28 -3.90
C SER A 26 14.79 -4.79 -5.07
N TYR A 27 13.49 -4.98 -5.00
CA TYR A 27 12.59 -4.28 -5.90
C TYR A 27 12.11 -2.99 -5.21
N SER A 28 13.00 -2.00 -5.21
CA SER A 28 12.57 -0.61 -5.12
C SER A 28 11.92 -0.28 -6.45
N THR A 29 10.63 -0.51 -6.58
CA THR A 29 9.86 0.03 -7.67
C THR A 29 9.40 1.41 -7.23
N PRO A 30 9.99 2.50 -7.76
CA PRO A 30 9.38 3.81 -7.58
C PRO A 30 8.01 3.77 -8.25
N CYS A 31 7.01 4.40 -7.63
CA CYS A 31 5.72 4.65 -8.24
C CYS A 31 5.95 5.54 -9.47
N VAL A 32 6.30 4.94 -10.60
CA VAL A 32 6.54 5.65 -11.86
C VAL A 32 5.21 5.70 -12.59
N ASN A 33 4.65 6.89 -12.66
CA ASN A 33 3.69 7.18 -13.71
C ASN A 33 4.34 6.82 -15.04
N GLY A 34 3.77 5.83 -15.76
CA GLY A 34 4.28 5.35 -17.02
C GLY A 34 4.32 6.47 -18.08
N GLY A 35 5.49 7.06 -18.22
CA GLY A 35 5.87 7.89 -19.35
C GLY A 35 6.82 7.06 -20.22
N HIS A 36 6.35 6.66 -21.38
CA HIS A 36 7.15 6.05 -22.43
C HIS A 36 8.25 7.05 -22.85
N VAL A 37 9.50 6.75 -22.52
CA VAL A 37 10.65 7.56 -22.94
C VAL A 37 11.11 7.07 -24.28
N ASP A 38 10.67 7.72 -25.34
CA ASP A 38 11.24 7.59 -26.66
C ASP A 38 12.53 8.42 -26.73
N LYS A 39 13.67 7.72 -26.91
CA LYS A 39 14.95 8.35 -27.12
C LYS A 39 15.02 8.84 -28.57
N ARG A 40 14.76 10.11 -28.83
CA ARG A 40 15.42 10.95 -29.86
C ARG A 40 14.75 12.31 -29.95
N ASN A 41 15.47 13.31 -29.63
CA ASN A 41 15.63 14.66 -30.15
C ASN A 41 15.66 15.72 -29.06
N GLU A 42 16.86 16.26 -28.89
CA GLU A 42 17.09 17.57 -28.32
C GLU A 42 16.24 18.63 -29.04
N THR A 43 15.79 19.53 -28.27
CA THR A 43 15.47 20.93 -28.46
C THR A 43 14.03 21.29 -28.14
N ARG A 44 13.95 22.20 -27.21
CA ARG A 44 12.83 23.05 -26.78
C ARG A 44 12.10 22.60 -25.50
N VAL A 45 12.71 23.07 -24.43
CA VAL A 45 12.07 23.28 -23.12
C VAL A 45 10.77 24.08 -23.33
N ARG A 46 9.64 23.39 -23.41
CA ARG A 46 8.35 23.95 -23.06
C ARG A 46 8.01 23.43 -21.67
N LYS A 47 8.18 24.32 -20.68
CA LYS A 47 7.65 24.17 -19.35
C LYS A 47 6.12 24.03 -19.45
N HIS A 48 5.63 22.82 -19.64
CA HIS A 48 4.26 22.51 -19.29
C HIS A 48 4.28 22.17 -17.81
N GLY A 49 3.94 23.18 -17.02
CA GLY A 49 3.70 23.01 -15.60
C GLY A 49 2.55 22.01 -15.41
N HIS A 50 2.87 20.75 -15.24
CA HIS A 50 1.98 19.81 -14.60
C HIS A 50 2.01 20.15 -13.12
N ASN A 51 1.16 21.08 -12.72
CA ASN A 51 0.81 21.32 -11.34
C ASN A 51 0.02 20.09 -10.84
N GLN A 52 0.70 18.98 -10.67
CA GLN A 52 0.23 17.93 -9.76
C GLN A 52 0.51 18.41 -8.34
N HIS A 53 -0.34 19.29 -7.84
CA HIS A 53 -0.41 19.65 -6.43
C HIS A 53 -1.04 18.47 -5.64
N GLY A 54 -0.46 17.30 -5.76
CA GLY A 54 -0.57 16.24 -4.78
C GLY A 54 0.61 16.38 -3.83
N GLY A 55 0.66 17.45 -3.02
CA GLY A 55 1.62 17.50 -1.93
C GLY A 55 1.47 16.21 -1.13
N ASN A 56 2.55 15.46 -0.94
CA ASN A 56 2.59 14.28 -0.09
C ASN A 56 2.00 14.65 1.27
N LYS A 57 0.72 14.34 1.47
CA LYS A 57 0.05 14.63 2.75
C LYS A 57 0.27 13.45 3.66
N ASP A 58 0.83 13.73 4.82
CA ASP A 58 0.95 12.74 5.87
C ASP A 58 -0.44 12.35 6.39
N VAL A 59 -0.68 11.07 6.42
CA VAL A 59 -1.99 10.52 6.77
C VAL A 59 -1.86 9.36 7.74
N ALA A 60 -2.94 9.13 8.48
CA ALA A 60 -3.13 7.96 9.30
C ALA A 60 -4.20 7.05 8.67
N LEU A 61 -3.93 5.76 8.67
CA LEU A 61 -4.83 4.73 8.16
C LEU A 61 -5.62 4.14 9.32
N ARG A 62 -6.95 4.21 9.23
CA ARG A 62 -7.84 3.55 10.18
C ARG A 62 -8.09 2.12 9.77
N SER A 63 -8.29 1.28 10.76
CA SER A 63 -8.72 -0.11 10.56
C SER A 63 -9.99 -0.17 9.70
N LEU A 64 -10.12 -1.23 8.90
CA LEU A 64 -11.34 -1.50 8.14
C LEU A 64 -12.49 -1.92 9.06
N VAL A 65 -12.16 -2.43 10.24
CA VAL A 65 -13.09 -2.83 11.29
C VAL A 65 -12.78 -2.00 12.54
N GLY A 66 -13.52 -0.92 12.74
CA GLY A 66 -13.32 -0.03 13.87
C GLY A 66 -12.66 1.30 13.51
N SER A 67 -12.28 2.08 14.55
CA SER A 67 -11.74 3.44 14.39
C SER A 67 -10.25 3.57 14.73
N ASN A 68 -9.59 2.46 15.11
CA ASN A 68 -8.19 2.48 15.54
C ASN A 68 -7.25 2.82 14.37
N ILE A 69 -6.22 3.61 14.63
CA ILE A 69 -5.14 3.85 13.68
C ILE A 69 -4.26 2.60 13.63
N VAL A 70 -4.00 2.10 12.43
CA VAL A 70 -3.22 0.87 12.19
C VAL A 70 -1.90 1.14 11.46
N ALA A 71 -1.79 2.28 10.79
CA ALA A 71 -0.56 2.69 10.11
C ALA A 71 -0.53 4.20 9.86
N TYR A 72 0.65 4.70 9.52
CA TYR A 72 0.89 6.04 9.01
C TYR A 72 1.58 5.97 7.64
N GLY A 73 1.33 6.96 6.81
CA GLY A 73 1.91 7.00 5.48
C GLY A 73 1.63 8.31 4.76
N ARG A 74 1.86 8.32 3.46
CA ARG A 74 1.66 9.49 2.60
C ARG A 74 0.79 9.14 1.41
N ILE A 75 -0.20 9.99 1.11
CA ILE A 75 -1.01 9.82 -0.10
C ILE A 75 -0.16 10.10 -1.33
N THR A 76 -0.16 9.16 -2.27
CA THR A 76 0.52 9.28 -3.56
C THR A 76 -0.45 9.55 -4.70
N CYS A 77 -1.66 8.97 -4.63
CA CYS A 77 -2.69 9.18 -5.65
C CYS A 77 -4.10 9.13 -5.06
N THR A 78 -4.97 10.05 -5.53
CA THR A 78 -6.41 10.09 -5.19
C THR A 78 -7.30 10.08 -6.42
N ASP A 79 -6.73 9.96 -7.61
CA ASP A 79 -7.50 9.90 -8.85
C ASP A 79 -8.23 8.56 -8.96
N LYS A 80 -9.55 8.61 -8.99
CA LYS A 80 -10.41 7.42 -9.08
C LYS A 80 -10.17 6.57 -10.33
N ASN A 81 -9.74 7.20 -11.41
CA ASN A 81 -9.49 6.53 -12.68
C ASN A 81 -8.05 6.01 -12.80
N ALA A 82 -7.16 6.45 -11.92
CA ALA A 82 -5.80 5.94 -11.90
C ALA A 82 -5.79 4.46 -11.53
N LYS A 83 -4.87 3.72 -12.12
CA LYS A 83 -4.62 2.33 -11.73
C LYS A 83 -3.73 2.32 -10.51
N GLY A 84 -4.17 1.61 -9.47
CA GLY A 84 -3.37 1.34 -8.30
C GLY A 84 -2.26 0.33 -8.57
N VAL A 85 -1.47 0.04 -7.56
CA VAL A 85 -0.35 -0.94 -7.61
C VAL A 85 -0.81 -2.37 -7.94
N ASP A 86 -2.08 -2.67 -7.74
CA ASP A 86 -2.74 -3.94 -8.11
C ASP A 86 -3.22 -3.97 -9.57
N GLY A 87 -3.03 -2.88 -10.32
CA GLY A 87 -3.47 -2.70 -11.71
C GLY A 87 -4.97 -2.42 -11.86
N LEU A 88 -5.73 -2.36 -10.78
CA LEU A 88 -7.16 -2.05 -10.78
C LEU A 88 -7.38 -0.53 -10.62
N PRO A 89 -8.48 0.03 -11.15
CA PRO A 89 -8.84 1.42 -10.89
C PRO A 89 -9.00 1.68 -9.39
N LEU A 90 -8.54 2.83 -8.92
CA LEU A 90 -8.64 3.18 -7.50
C LEU A 90 -10.10 3.31 -7.04
N GLY A 91 -10.97 3.97 -7.81
CA GLY A 91 -12.38 4.12 -7.44
C GLY A 91 -12.54 4.87 -6.11
N ASP A 92 -13.06 4.17 -5.09
CA ASP A 92 -13.24 4.72 -3.73
C ASP A 92 -12.00 4.52 -2.83
N TYR A 93 -10.90 4.09 -3.41
CA TYR A 93 -9.61 3.94 -2.73
C TYR A 93 -8.69 5.11 -3.07
N CYS A 94 -7.68 5.32 -2.25
CA CYS A 94 -6.51 6.11 -2.59
C CYS A 94 -5.26 5.25 -2.48
N GLU A 95 -4.22 5.65 -3.17
CA GLU A 95 -2.93 5.02 -3.07
C GLU A 95 -2.12 5.71 -1.97
N VAL A 96 -1.57 4.92 -1.06
CA VAL A 96 -0.81 5.39 0.10
C VAL A 96 0.51 4.65 0.19
N LEU A 97 1.60 5.39 0.27
CA LEU A 97 2.91 4.85 0.63
C LEU A 97 2.95 4.68 2.16
N VAL A 98 3.15 3.46 2.62
CA VAL A 98 3.15 3.13 4.05
C VAL A 98 4.53 3.40 4.64
N ASP A 99 4.61 4.31 5.61
CA ASP A 99 5.86 4.65 6.29
C ASP A 99 6.02 3.90 7.63
N LEU A 100 4.92 3.71 8.39
CA LEU A 100 4.92 3.07 9.69
C LEU A 100 3.68 2.21 9.88
N VAL A 101 3.85 1.00 10.38
CA VAL A 101 2.75 0.09 10.72
C VAL A 101 2.68 -0.10 12.24
N LEU A 102 1.49 0.09 12.81
CA LEU A 102 1.21 -0.12 14.24
C LEU A 102 0.64 -1.52 14.49
N ASP A 103 -0.14 -2.06 13.55
CA ASP A 103 -0.68 -3.41 13.64
C ASP A 103 -0.36 -4.20 12.37
N ASN A 104 0.61 -5.11 12.50
CA ASN A 104 1.11 -5.93 11.40
C ASN A 104 0.12 -6.98 10.88
N ASN A 105 -0.92 -7.32 11.67
CA ASN A 105 -1.85 -8.41 11.35
C ASN A 105 -3.08 -7.94 10.57
N VAL A 106 -3.26 -6.65 10.41
CA VAL A 106 -4.37 -6.08 9.63
C VAL A 106 -4.28 -6.57 8.19
N LEU A 107 -5.38 -7.09 7.68
CA LEU A 107 -5.47 -7.53 6.29
C LEU A 107 -5.52 -6.32 5.36
N LEU A 108 -4.83 -6.42 4.23
CA LEU A 108 -4.95 -5.44 3.16
C LEU A 108 -6.33 -5.56 2.51
N PRO A 109 -7.02 -4.44 2.24
CA PRO A 109 -8.32 -4.46 1.55
C PRO A 109 -8.20 -4.96 0.10
N ARG A 110 -7.03 -4.77 -0.49
CA ARG A 110 -6.65 -5.33 -1.79
C ARG A 110 -5.27 -5.98 -1.63
N ALA A 111 -5.21 -7.28 -1.92
CA ALA A 111 -3.95 -8.02 -1.89
C ALA A 111 -3.01 -7.52 -3.00
N GLN A 112 -1.72 -7.46 -2.70
CA GLN A 112 -0.68 -7.07 -3.65
C GLN A 112 0.29 -8.22 -3.83
N GLY A 113 0.09 -8.98 -4.90
CA GLY A 113 0.84 -10.20 -5.10
C GLY A 113 0.67 -11.15 -3.91
N GLN A 114 1.76 -11.47 -3.21
CA GLN A 114 1.72 -12.32 -2.02
C GLN A 114 1.49 -11.54 -0.71
N ALA A 115 1.52 -10.20 -0.75
CA ALA A 115 1.30 -9.38 0.42
C ALA A 115 -0.20 -9.29 0.71
N THR A 116 -0.64 -9.89 1.82
CA THR A 116 -2.03 -9.89 2.28
C THR A 116 -2.20 -9.13 3.59
N LYS A 117 -1.12 -8.82 4.29
CA LYS A 117 -1.11 -8.14 5.58
C LYS A 117 -0.37 -6.82 5.52
N LEU A 118 -0.81 -5.87 6.32
CA LEU A 118 -0.26 -4.51 6.40
C LEU A 118 1.23 -4.51 6.82
N GLY A 119 1.62 -5.44 7.69
CA GLY A 119 3.02 -5.57 8.12
C GLY A 119 4.02 -5.85 6.98
N SER A 120 3.56 -6.42 5.86
CA SER A 120 4.39 -6.64 4.66
C SER A 120 4.39 -5.46 3.68
N ALA A 121 3.68 -4.38 4.02
CA ALA A 121 3.49 -3.23 3.14
C ALA A 121 4.38 -2.01 3.49
N ILE A 122 5.23 -2.10 4.51
CA ILE A 122 6.14 -1.02 4.89
C ILE A 122 7.05 -0.66 3.70
N GLY A 123 7.11 0.64 3.37
CA GLY A 123 7.87 1.15 2.23
C GLY A 123 7.23 0.86 0.86
N ARG A 124 5.99 0.40 0.82
CA ARG A 124 5.26 0.11 -0.41
C ARG A 124 4.00 0.95 -0.52
N CYS A 125 3.56 1.19 -1.75
CA CYS A 125 2.24 1.77 -1.99
C CYS A 125 1.17 0.69 -1.87
N ILE A 126 0.06 1.03 -1.22
CA ILE A 126 -1.12 0.18 -1.07
C ILE A 126 -2.38 0.96 -1.48
N ALA A 127 -3.41 0.24 -1.92
CA ALA A 127 -4.75 0.81 -2.07
C ALA A 127 -5.49 0.73 -0.74
N TRP A 128 -5.90 1.88 -0.18
CA TRP A 128 -6.65 1.96 1.09
C TRP A 128 -7.97 2.70 0.87
N PRO A 129 -9.10 2.26 1.48
CA PRO A 129 -10.37 2.95 1.31
C PRO A 129 -10.26 4.40 1.77
N PHE A 130 -10.67 5.33 0.91
CA PHE A 130 -10.51 6.76 1.16
C PHE A 130 -11.20 7.21 2.47
N GLN A 131 -12.36 6.62 2.79
CA GLN A 131 -13.10 6.90 4.02
C GLN A 131 -12.34 6.51 5.31
N ASN A 132 -11.40 5.59 5.22
CA ASN A 132 -10.58 5.11 6.33
C ASN A 132 -9.22 5.83 6.41
N VAL A 133 -9.01 6.87 5.60
CA VAL A 133 -7.81 7.70 5.64
C VAL A 133 -8.15 9.03 6.30
N VAL A 134 -7.35 9.42 7.28
CA VAL A 134 -7.47 10.70 7.99
C VAL A 134 -6.14 11.43 7.93
N GLN A 135 -6.15 12.74 8.19
CA GLN A 135 -4.90 13.47 8.35
C GLN A 135 -4.13 12.94 9.56
N ALA A 136 -2.83 13.15 9.61
CA ALA A 136 -2.00 12.67 10.72
C ALA A 136 -2.44 13.23 12.09
N ASP A 137 -3.15 14.36 12.11
CA ASP A 137 -3.78 14.98 13.30
C ASP A 137 -5.14 14.37 13.65
N GLY A 138 -5.60 13.35 12.91
CA GLY A 138 -6.90 12.68 13.11
C GLY A 138 -8.10 13.37 12.47
N SER A 139 -7.91 14.54 11.83
CA SER A 139 -9.00 15.23 11.13
C SER A 139 -9.36 14.51 9.81
N PRO A 140 -10.63 14.59 9.38
CA PRO A 140 -11.03 13.98 8.10
C PRO A 140 -10.35 14.64 6.92
N LEU A 141 -9.92 13.83 5.94
CA LEU A 141 -9.37 14.35 4.69
C LEU A 141 -10.41 15.18 3.95
N ARG A 142 -10.13 16.46 3.78
CA ARG A 142 -10.93 17.34 2.92
C ARG A 142 -10.37 17.26 1.52
N ILE A 143 -11.08 16.61 0.61
CA ILE A 143 -10.82 16.78 -0.83
C ILE A 143 -11.40 18.17 -1.18
N SER A 144 -10.54 19.10 -1.55
CA SER A 144 -10.99 20.32 -2.21
C SER A 144 -11.65 19.90 -3.54
N ARG A 145 -12.98 19.76 -3.53
CA ARG A 145 -13.74 19.67 -4.77
C ARG A 145 -13.57 21.02 -5.46
N ARG A 146 -12.70 21.06 -6.46
CA ARG A 146 -12.66 22.20 -7.36
C ARG A 146 -14.06 22.29 -7.95
N ALA A 147 -14.79 23.34 -7.61
CA ALA A 147 -16.09 23.61 -8.21
C ALA A 147 -15.88 23.62 -9.74
N PRO A 148 -16.80 23.03 -10.51
CA PRO A 148 -16.75 23.18 -11.97
C PRO A 148 -16.82 24.68 -12.25
N ASP A 149 -15.79 25.16 -12.95
CA ASP A 149 -15.73 26.52 -13.43
C ASP A 149 -16.96 26.75 -14.33
N SER A 150 -17.92 27.51 -13.81
CA SER A 150 -19.10 27.92 -14.57
C SER A 150 -18.66 29.00 -15.57
N GLY A 151 -18.02 28.56 -16.65
CA GLY A 151 -17.71 29.40 -17.78
C GLY A 151 -19.00 29.95 -18.34
N LYS A 152 -19.15 31.27 -18.23
CA LYS A 152 -20.10 32.06 -19.00
C LYS A 152 -19.58 32.27 -20.41
#